data_4e60502a65d6fa37b419149a6e223df7
#
_entry.id   4e60502a65d6fa37b419149a6e223df7
#
_cell.length_a   1.000
_cell.length_b   1.000
_cell.length_c   1.000
_cell.angle_alpha   90.00
_cell.angle_beta   90.00
_cell.angle_gamma   90.00
#
_symmetry.space_group_name_H-M   'P 1'
#
loop_
_entity.id
_entity.type
_entity.pdbx_description
1 polymer ?
#
loop_
_entity_poly.entity_id
_entity_poly.type
_entity_poly.pdbx_seq_one_letter_code
_entity_poly.pdbx_strand_id
1 'polypeptide(L)'
;GAVLMMQFAAEAAKHMARAEIIELHHDRKLDRPSGTAARTAALMGGEVPIHSVRLPGLVAHQEVILGDVGQTLTIRHDSTDRESFMAGVLLAIRRVGGLTESPVVGLERLL
;
A
#
# COMPACT_ATOMS: atom_id res chain seq x y z
N GLY A 1 4.93 3.76 6.34
CA GLY A 1 4.18 2.53 6.62
C GLY A 1 3.52 1.95 5.39
N ALA A 2 2.84 2.77 4.58
CA ALA A 2 2.17 2.31 3.36
C ALA A 2 3.15 1.66 2.38
N VAL A 3 4.32 2.26 2.20
CA VAL A 3 5.36 1.72 1.30
C VAL A 3 5.88 0.38 1.81
N LEU A 4 6.11 0.26 3.10
CA LEU A 4 6.53 -1.01 3.71
C LEU A 4 5.46 -2.09 3.53
N MET A 5 4.19 -1.73 3.74
CA MET A 5 3.08 -2.65 3.49
C MET A 5 3.10 -3.17 2.04
N MET A 6 3.28 -2.28 1.07
CA MET A 6 3.34 -2.66 -0.35
C MET A 6 4.50 -3.60 -0.64
N GLN A 7 5.68 -3.31 -0.08
CA GLN A 7 6.87 -4.16 -0.27
C GLN A 7 6.69 -5.53 0.36
N PHE A 8 6.17 -5.59 1.58
CA PHE A 8 5.94 -6.86 2.27
C PHE A 8 4.85 -7.68 1.57
N ALA A 9 3.80 -7.02 1.08
CA ALA A 9 2.75 -7.70 0.32
C ALA A 9 3.31 -8.30 -0.99
N ALA A 10 4.13 -7.54 -1.71
CA ALA A 10 4.75 -8.01 -2.94
C ALA A 10 5.65 -9.23 -2.68
N GLU A 11 6.43 -9.21 -1.60
CA GLU A 11 7.28 -10.34 -1.24
C GLU A 11 6.43 -11.55 -0.81
N ALA A 12 5.42 -11.34 0.03
CA ALA A 12 4.55 -12.41 0.49
C ALA A 12 3.78 -13.07 -0.67
N ALA A 13 3.39 -12.29 -1.67
CA ALA A 13 2.65 -12.80 -2.83
C ALA A 13 3.42 -13.86 -3.62
N LYS A 14 4.74 -13.87 -3.53
CA LYS A 14 5.59 -14.90 -4.18
C LYS A 14 5.46 -16.27 -3.53
N HIS A 15 4.97 -16.31 -2.29
CA HIS A 15 4.99 -17.52 -1.46
C HIS A 15 3.59 -18.01 -1.08
N MET A 16 2.55 -17.24 -1.37
CA MET A 16 1.17 -17.56 -1.00
C MET A 16 0.34 -17.81 -2.26
N ALA A 17 -0.71 -18.61 -2.15
CA ALA A 17 -1.48 -19.05 -3.31
C ALA A 17 -2.28 -17.91 -3.97
N ARG A 18 -2.99 -17.11 -3.19
CA ARG A 18 -3.82 -15.99 -3.68
C ARG A 18 -3.93 -14.90 -2.64
N ALA A 19 -4.34 -13.71 -3.10
CA ALA A 19 -4.54 -12.56 -2.23
C ALA A 19 -5.73 -11.71 -2.68
N GLU A 20 -6.30 -10.96 -1.74
CA GLU A 20 -7.27 -9.90 -2.00
C GLU A 20 -6.92 -8.69 -1.14
N ILE A 21 -7.30 -7.51 -1.60
CA ILE A 21 -7.03 -6.25 -0.91
C ILE A 21 -8.36 -5.61 -0.52
N ILE A 22 -8.42 -5.07 0.70
CA ILE A 22 -9.51 -4.22 1.15
C ILE A 22 -8.89 -2.84 1.45
N GLU A 23 -9.36 -1.81 0.76
CA GLU A 23 -8.93 -0.45 1.05
C GLU A 23 -10.12 0.33 1.61
N LEU A 24 -9.89 1.09 2.68
CA LEU A 24 -10.94 1.76 3.43
C LEU A 24 -10.56 3.23 3.60
N HIS A 25 -11.44 4.10 3.14
CA HIS A 25 -11.20 5.54 3.16
C HIS A 25 -12.46 6.30 3.59
N HIS A 26 -12.28 7.56 3.94
CA HIS A 26 -13.40 8.44 4.25
C HIS A 26 -14.36 8.55 3.05
N ASP A 27 -15.60 8.88 3.33
CA ASP A 27 -16.69 8.89 2.34
C ASP A 27 -16.57 9.98 1.27
N ARG A 28 -15.67 10.96 1.45
CA ARG A 28 -15.42 12.01 0.46
C ARG A 28 -14.40 11.62 -0.61
N LYS A 29 -13.71 10.49 -0.47
CA LYS A 29 -12.77 10.01 -1.48
C LYS A 29 -13.55 9.45 -2.67
N LEU A 30 -13.36 10.05 -3.84
CA LEU A 30 -14.14 9.72 -5.05
C LEU A 30 -13.57 8.57 -5.85
N ASP A 31 -12.25 8.45 -5.93
CA ASP A 31 -11.59 7.39 -6.70
C ASP A 31 -11.71 6.02 -6.01
N ARG A 32 -11.97 5.00 -6.80
CA ARG A 32 -12.07 3.59 -6.38
C ARG A 32 -11.47 2.72 -7.48
N PRO A 33 -10.50 1.87 -7.15
CA PRO A 33 -9.79 1.78 -5.88
C PRO A 33 -8.86 2.97 -5.66
N SER A 34 -8.30 3.08 -4.44
CA SER A 34 -7.27 4.07 -4.16
C SER A 34 -6.00 3.81 -4.97
N GLY A 35 -5.21 4.85 -5.21
CA GLY A 35 -3.93 4.71 -5.92
C GLY A 35 -2.98 3.73 -5.22
N THR A 36 -2.93 3.76 -3.89
CA THR A 36 -2.11 2.83 -3.10
C THR A 36 -2.54 1.38 -3.31
N ALA A 37 -3.83 1.11 -3.30
CA ALA A 37 -4.34 -0.25 -3.51
C ALA A 37 -4.04 -0.75 -4.93
N ALA A 38 -4.26 0.10 -5.94
CA ALA A 38 -3.96 -0.25 -7.32
C ALA A 38 -2.46 -0.55 -7.51
N ARG A 39 -1.58 0.27 -6.92
CA ARG A 39 -0.14 0.05 -6.99
C ARG A 39 0.27 -1.22 -6.23
N THR A 40 -0.32 -1.48 -5.07
CA THR A 40 -0.06 -2.72 -4.32
C THR A 40 -0.40 -3.94 -5.18
N ALA A 41 -1.59 -3.96 -5.78
CA ALA A 41 -2.01 -5.05 -6.65
C ALA A 41 -1.04 -5.24 -7.82
N ALA A 42 -0.59 -4.15 -8.46
CA ALA A 42 0.38 -4.21 -9.54
C ALA A 42 1.71 -4.84 -9.10
N LEU A 43 2.20 -4.45 -7.93
CA LEU A 43 3.45 -5.01 -7.37
C LEU A 43 3.31 -6.49 -6.99
N MET A 44 2.10 -6.94 -6.70
CA MET A 44 1.79 -8.33 -6.37
C MET A 44 1.54 -9.22 -7.59
N GLY A 45 1.63 -8.68 -8.80
CA GLY A 45 1.42 -9.44 -10.04
C GLY A 45 0.20 -9.00 -10.87
N GLY A 46 -0.62 -8.09 -10.37
CA GLY A 46 -1.67 -7.41 -11.13
C GLY A 46 -3.08 -8.03 -11.06
N GLU A 47 -3.21 -9.30 -10.75
CA GLU A 47 -4.51 -9.99 -10.71
C GLU A 47 -5.02 -10.20 -9.28
N VAL A 48 -5.05 -9.11 -8.51
CA VAL A 48 -5.49 -9.13 -7.12
C VAL A 48 -6.80 -8.36 -7.02
N PRO A 49 -7.90 -9.01 -6.60
CA PRO A 49 -9.17 -8.30 -6.38
C PRO A 49 -9.02 -7.22 -5.31
N ILE A 50 -9.64 -6.06 -5.55
CA ILE A 50 -9.61 -4.94 -4.62
C ILE A 50 -11.05 -4.58 -4.24
N HIS A 51 -11.29 -4.49 -2.93
CA HIS A 51 -12.58 -4.09 -2.37
C HIS A 51 -12.43 -2.71 -1.73
N SER A 52 -13.33 -1.80 -2.07
CA SER A 52 -13.27 -0.41 -1.61
C SER A 52 -14.39 -0.13 -0.62
N VAL A 53 -14.04 0.35 0.56
CA VAL A 53 -14.98 0.75 1.60
C VAL A 53 -14.90 2.27 1.77
N ARG A 54 -16.06 2.94 1.78
CA ARG A 54 -16.18 4.39 1.96
C ARG A 54 -17.19 4.68 3.06
N LEU A 55 -16.69 5.13 4.23
CA LEU A 55 -17.52 5.38 5.40
C LEU A 55 -17.03 6.63 6.13
N PRO A 56 -17.97 7.39 6.77
CA PRO A 56 -17.56 8.42 7.72
C PRO A 56 -16.76 7.81 8.86
N GLY A 57 -15.75 8.53 9.35
CA GLY A 57 -14.89 8.06 10.44
C GLY A 57 -13.62 7.38 9.98
N LEU A 58 -13.60 6.86 8.76
CA LEU A 58 -12.37 6.32 8.17
C LEU A 58 -11.47 7.45 7.70
N VAL A 59 -10.17 7.20 7.67
CA VAL A 59 -9.17 8.11 7.10
C VAL A 59 -8.54 7.45 5.87
N ALA A 60 -7.53 6.61 6.06
CA ALA A 60 -6.90 5.86 4.97
C ALA A 60 -6.36 4.55 5.55
N HIS A 61 -6.93 3.44 5.12
CA HIS A 61 -6.60 2.12 5.64
C HIS A 61 -6.49 1.13 4.49
N GLN A 62 -5.59 0.16 4.63
CA GLN A 62 -5.49 -0.93 3.67
C GLN A 62 -5.13 -2.22 4.36
N GLU A 63 -5.77 -3.28 3.91
CA GLU A 63 -5.53 -4.63 4.39
C GLU A 63 -5.28 -5.52 3.18
N VAL A 64 -4.16 -6.23 3.21
CA VAL A 64 -3.81 -7.24 2.21
C VAL A 64 -3.95 -8.60 2.87
N ILE A 65 -4.86 -9.42 2.37
CA ILE A 65 -5.13 -10.76 2.89
C ILE A 65 -4.59 -11.76 1.88
N LEU A 66 -3.62 -12.56 2.31
CA LEU A 66 -3.04 -13.63 1.49
C LEU A 66 -3.47 -14.96 2.07
N GLY A 67 -3.90 -15.85 1.20
CA GLY A 67 -4.40 -17.17 1.59
C GLY A 67 -3.58 -18.30 0.97
N ASP A 68 -3.47 -19.38 1.72
CA ASP A 68 -2.89 -20.63 1.27
C ASP A 68 -3.50 -21.78 2.08
N VAL A 69 -3.14 -23.01 1.75
CA VAL A 69 -3.71 -24.19 2.42
C VAL A 69 -3.45 -24.12 3.92
N GLY A 70 -4.53 -24.09 4.69
CA GLY A 70 -4.49 -24.13 6.15
C GLY A 70 -4.05 -22.85 6.84
N GLN A 71 -3.91 -21.70 6.10
CA GLN A 71 -3.40 -20.47 6.67
C GLN A 71 -3.85 -19.22 5.92
N THR A 72 -3.85 -18.11 6.60
CA THR A 72 -3.93 -16.78 6.00
C THR A 72 -2.86 -15.89 6.62
N LEU A 73 -2.37 -14.95 5.83
CA LEU A 73 -1.48 -13.87 6.30
C LEU A 73 -2.15 -12.55 5.98
N THR A 74 -2.32 -11.70 6.96
CA THR A 74 -2.90 -10.37 6.77
C THR A 74 -1.87 -9.31 7.12
N ILE A 75 -1.67 -8.37 6.20
CA ILE A 75 -0.80 -7.21 6.39
C ILE A 75 -1.71 -5.98 6.37
N ARG A 76 -1.71 -5.21 7.45
CA ARG A 76 -2.59 -4.04 7.57
C ARG A 76 -1.80 -2.78 7.90
N HIS A 77 -2.17 -1.69 7.23
CA HIS A 77 -1.68 -0.34 7.51
C HIS A 77 -2.86 0.59 7.73
N ASP A 78 -2.81 1.33 8.82
CA ASP A 78 -3.81 2.34 9.18
C ASP A 78 -3.14 3.70 9.26
N SER A 79 -3.61 4.64 8.46
CA SER A 79 -3.24 6.05 8.58
C SER A 79 -4.43 6.79 9.19
N THR A 80 -4.26 7.30 10.40
CA THR A 80 -5.30 8.01 11.13
C THR A 80 -5.09 9.51 11.13
N ASP A 81 -3.96 9.98 10.59
CA ASP A 81 -3.60 11.38 10.51
C ASP A 81 -2.67 11.59 9.32
N ARG A 82 -2.76 12.77 8.69
CA ARG A 82 -1.89 13.15 7.58
C ARG A 82 -0.41 13.19 7.96
N GLU A 83 -0.10 13.36 9.24
CA GLU A 83 1.27 13.31 9.74
C GLU A 83 1.95 11.97 9.45
N SER A 84 1.19 10.91 9.26
CA SER A 84 1.73 9.59 8.91
C SER A 84 2.57 9.62 7.63
N PHE A 85 2.31 10.57 6.72
CA PHE A 85 3.05 10.69 5.47
C PHE A 85 4.36 11.46 5.62
N MET A 86 4.55 12.19 6.74
CA MET A 86 5.72 13.07 6.92
C MET A 86 7.04 12.30 6.95
N ALA A 87 7.06 11.11 7.52
CA ALA A 87 8.27 10.29 7.54
C ALA A 87 8.76 9.98 6.12
N GLY A 88 7.85 9.65 5.21
CA GLY A 88 8.17 9.41 3.81
C GLY A 88 8.62 10.67 3.08
N VAL A 89 7.94 11.80 3.33
CA VAL A 89 8.32 13.09 2.76
C VAL A 89 9.72 13.49 3.20
N LEU A 90 10.04 13.36 4.50
CA LEU A 90 11.37 13.67 5.02
C LEU A 90 12.43 12.75 4.43
N LEU A 91 12.15 11.47 4.28
CA LEU A 91 13.06 10.53 3.64
C LEU A 91 13.34 10.95 2.20
N ALA A 92 12.33 11.30 1.44
CA ALA A 92 12.47 11.76 0.06
C ALA A 92 13.32 13.03 -0.03
N ILE A 93 13.07 14.00 0.85
CA ILE A 93 13.84 15.25 0.90
C ILE A 93 15.32 14.97 1.21
N ARG A 94 15.60 14.07 2.14
CA ARG A 94 16.97 13.74 2.54
C ARG A 94 17.73 12.98 1.45
N ARG A 95 17.03 12.21 0.60
CA ARG A 95 17.66 11.31 -0.36
C ARG A 95 17.69 11.84 -1.78
N VAL A 96 16.86 12.84 -2.11
CA VAL A 96 16.71 13.33 -3.48
C VAL A 96 18.04 13.83 -4.08
N GLY A 97 18.89 14.48 -3.28
CA GLY A 97 20.18 14.99 -3.74
C GLY A 97 21.22 13.91 -4.06
N GLY A 98 21.02 12.69 -3.59
CA GLY A 98 21.94 11.57 -3.84
C GLY A 98 21.47 10.62 -4.94
N LEU A 99 20.38 10.94 -5.62
CA LEU A 99 19.85 10.08 -6.67
C LEU A 99 20.69 10.19 -7.94
N THR A 100 20.95 9.04 -8.56
CA THR A 100 21.70 8.95 -9.82
C THR A 100 20.81 8.95 -11.05
N GLU A 101 19.51 8.80 -10.86
CA GLU A 101 18.50 8.83 -11.94
C GLU A 101 17.36 9.77 -11.57
N SER A 102 16.74 10.36 -12.56
CA SER A 102 15.64 11.30 -12.38
C SER A 102 14.69 11.22 -13.58
N PRO A 103 13.34 11.14 -13.37
CA PRO A 103 12.73 11.04 -12.05
C PRO A 103 12.81 9.63 -11.46
N VAL A 104 12.72 9.54 -10.15
CA VAL A 104 12.58 8.27 -9.43
C VAL A 104 11.12 8.10 -9.06
N VAL A 105 10.52 6.99 -9.47
CA VAL A 105 9.12 6.66 -9.17
C VAL A 105 9.08 5.59 -8.08
N GLY A 106 8.35 5.89 -7.03
CA GLY A 106 8.17 4.99 -5.90
C GLY A 106 9.16 5.26 -4.76
N LEU A 107 8.62 5.57 -3.59
CA LEU A 107 9.40 5.87 -2.38
C LEU A 107 10.23 4.66 -1.93
N GLU A 108 9.78 3.45 -2.25
CA GLU A 108 10.49 2.21 -1.93
C GLU A 108 11.92 2.19 -2.45
N ARG A 109 12.22 2.95 -3.49
CA ARG A 109 13.56 3.04 -4.07
C ARG A 109 14.52 3.88 -3.21
N LEU A 110 13.99 4.58 -2.21
CA LEU A 110 14.76 5.43 -1.31
C LEU A 110 15.00 4.80 0.06
N LEU A 111 14.39 3.65 0.30
CA LEU A 111 14.50 2.96 1.60
C LEU A 111 15.87 2.28 1.81
#